data_ca7b29b0e8af22e7111eb119ac93d11b
#
_entry.id   ca7b29b0e8af22e7111eb119ac93d11b
#
_cell.length_a   1.000
_cell.length_b   1.000
_cell.length_c   1.000
_cell.angle_alpha   90.00
_cell.angle_beta   90.00
_cell.angle_gamma   90.00
#
_symmetry.space_group_name_H-M   'P 1'
#
loop_
_entity.id
_entity.type
_entity.pdbx_description
1 polymer ?
#
loop_
_entity_poly.entity_id
_entity_poly.type
_entity_poly.pdbx_seq_one_letter_code
_entity_poly.pdbx_strand_id
1 'polypeptide(L)'
;MAAGVGRGVTVATEFDPHALLAEARLGVLATIKSDGRPQLSPVTPFYDRDAGVLHVSMTEGRAKTANLRRDPRAALEVTSADGWSWATAEGTVTLTGPGTDPDGPEVDALVEYYRAAAGEHPDWAEYRAVMVADRRVLMSMRVEKVYGARLR
;
A
#
# COMPACT_ATOMS: atom_id res chain seq x y z
N MET A 1 -16.13 26.03 -49.62
CA MET A 1 -15.49 26.39 -48.37
C MET A 1 -15.56 25.20 -47.42
N ALA A 2 -14.47 24.53 -47.22
CA ALA A 2 -14.41 23.46 -46.26
C ALA A 2 -14.41 24.06 -44.86
N ALA A 3 -15.50 23.89 -44.10
CA ALA A 3 -15.50 24.14 -42.68
C ALA A 3 -14.50 23.19 -42.06
N GLY A 4 -13.39 23.70 -41.54
CA GLY A 4 -12.46 22.92 -40.79
C GLY A 4 -13.18 22.36 -39.59
N VAL A 5 -13.50 21.08 -39.66
CA VAL A 5 -13.89 20.32 -38.47
C VAL A 5 -12.65 20.34 -37.60
N GLY A 6 -12.62 21.23 -36.62
CA GLY A 6 -11.65 21.16 -35.56
C GLY A 6 -11.82 19.79 -34.92
N ARG A 7 -10.96 18.86 -35.26
CA ARG A 7 -10.82 17.63 -34.48
C ARG A 7 -10.42 18.10 -33.11
N GLY A 8 -11.38 18.11 -32.20
CA GLY A 8 -11.07 18.25 -30.80
C GLY A 8 -10.00 17.23 -30.51
N VAL A 9 -8.78 17.70 -30.23
CA VAL A 9 -7.73 16.82 -29.75
C VAL A 9 -8.23 16.34 -28.38
N THR A 10 -8.81 15.14 -28.36
CA THR A 10 -9.04 14.45 -27.10
C THR A 10 -7.65 14.15 -26.60
N VAL A 11 -7.13 15.03 -25.72
CA VAL A 11 -5.93 14.71 -24.97
C VAL A 11 -6.28 13.43 -24.20
N ALA A 12 -5.73 12.30 -24.63
CA ALA A 12 -5.82 11.09 -23.85
C ALA A 12 -5.30 11.45 -22.47
N THR A 13 -6.13 11.26 -21.45
CA THR A 13 -5.72 11.48 -20.08
C THR A 13 -4.49 10.62 -19.87
N GLU A 14 -3.35 11.26 -19.64
CA GLU A 14 -2.13 10.52 -19.36
C GLU A 14 -2.38 9.55 -18.20
N PHE A 15 -1.88 8.34 -18.36
CA PHE A 15 -1.98 7.34 -17.30
C PHE A 15 -1.28 7.87 -16.05
N ASP A 16 -2.01 7.89 -14.95
CA ASP A 16 -1.49 8.30 -13.64
C ASP A 16 -1.25 7.06 -12.75
N PRO A 17 0.00 6.63 -12.57
CA PRO A 17 0.28 5.47 -11.73
C PRO A 17 -0.09 5.70 -10.26
N HIS A 18 -0.06 6.93 -9.76
CA HIS A 18 -0.50 7.24 -8.40
C HIS A 18 -2.00 6.98 -8.22
N ALA A 19 -2.82 7.29 -9.21
CA ALA A 19 -4.25 7.02 -9.15
C ALA A 19 -4.52 5.52 -9.08
N LEU A 20 -3.80 4.71 -9.86
CA LEU A 20 -3.95 3.26 -9.82
C LEU A 20 -3.55 2.69 -8.44
N LEU A 21 -2.45 3.17 -7.85
CA LEU A 21 -2.03 2.78 -6.50
C LEU A 21 -3.11 3.13 -5.46
N ALA A 22 -3.75 4.28 -5.57
CA ALA A 22 -4.78 4.73 -4.64
C ALA A 22 -6.08 3.92 -4.77
N GLU A 23 -6.41 3.45 -5.97
CA GLU A 23 -7.63 2.68 -6.24
C GLU A 23 -7.48 1.19 -5.94
N ALA A 24 -6.27 0.67 -5.96
CA ALA A 24 -6.01 -0.77 -5.85
C ALA A 24 -6.36 -1.31 -4.47
N ARG A 25 -7.09 -2.41 -4.44
CA ARG A 25 -7.45 -3.14 -3.22
C ARG A 25 -6.55 -4.34 -2.98
N LEU A 26 -5.79 -4.75 -3.98
CA LEU A 26 -4.87 -5.87 -3.93
C LEU A 26 -3.58 -5.48 -4.63
N GLY A 27 -2.47 -5.79 -4.01
CA GLY A 27 -1.15 -5.57 -4.57
C GLY A 27 -0.22 -6.71 -4.21
N VAL A 28 0.96 -6.69 -4.80
CA VAL A 28 2.04 -7.62 -4.49
C VAL A 28 3.17 -6.85 -3.85
N LEU A 29 3.49 -7.20 -2.62
CA LEU A 29 4.60 -6.62 -1.87
C LEU A 29 5.86 -7.45 -2.11
N ALA A 30 6.93 -6.80 -2.53
CA ALA A 30 8.26 -7.39 -2.67
C ALA A 30 9.14 -6.92 -1.51
N THR A 31 9.70 -7.87 -0.78
CA THR A 31 10.69 -7.64 0.26
C THR A 31 11.95 -8.46 -0.04
N ILE A 32 13.06 -8.17 0.61
CA ILE A 32 14.33 -8.79 0.31
C ILE A 32 14.64 -9.88 1.35
N LYS A 33 14.75 -11.11 0.87
CA LYS A 33 15.14 -12.25 1.71
C LYS A 33 16.62 -12.15 2.14
N SER A 34 16.99 -12.91 3.15
CA SER A 34 18.37 -12.95 3.64
C SER A 34 19.40 -13.37 2.60
N ASP A 35 18.99 -14.14 1.59
CA ASP A 35 19.84 -14.56 0.47
C ASP A 35 19.87 -13.56 -0.69
N GLY A 36 19.19 -12.39 -0.53
CA GLY A 36 19.12 -11.35 -1.54
C GLY A 36 18.02 -11.52 -2.58
N ARG A 37 17.30 -12.64 -2.57
CA ARG A 37 16.19 -12.85 -3.50
C ARG A 37 14.94 -12.07 -3.04
N PRO A 38 14.10 -11.62 -3.97
CA PRO A 38 12.82 -11.02 -3.59
C PRO A 38 11.85 -12.07 -3.08
N GLN A 39 11.12 -11.73 -2.02
CA GLN A 39 9.96 -12.48 -1.56
C GLN A 39 8.71 -11.69 -1.93
N LEU A 40 7.78 -12.33 -2.62
CA LEU A 40 6.54 -11.72 -3.09
C LEU A 40 5.36 -12.26 -2.30
N SER A 41 4.46 -11.37 -1.89
CA SER A 41 3.23 -11.78 -1.24
C SER A 41 2.08 -10.82 -1.58
N PRO A 42 0.84 -11.34 -1.76
CA PRO A 42 -0.30 -10.48 -1.94
C PRO A 42 -0.64 -9.76 -0.62
N VAL A 43 -0.98 -8.49 -0.74
CA VAL A 43 -1.35 -7.63 0.39
C VAL A 43 -2.49 -6.70 -0.01
N THR A 44 -3.18 -6.13 0.98
CA THR A 44 -4.17 -5.07 0.77
C THR A 44 -3.52 -3.74 1.12
N PRO A 45 -3.09 -2.95 0.13
CA PRO A 45 -2.44 -1.68 0.39
C PRO A 45 -3.44 -0.55 0.61
N PHE A 46 -3.03 0.44 1.38
CA PHE A 46 -3.69 1.74 1.45
C PHE A 46 -2.65 2.83 1.15
N TYR A 47 -2.86 3.55 0.07
CA TYR A 47 -1.97 4.62 -0.36
C TYR A 47 -2.55 5.99 0.00
N ASP A 48 -1.92 6.65 0.96
CA ASP A 48 -2.17 8.06 1.25
C ASP A 48 -1.31 8.90 0.31
N ARG A 49 -1.92 9.31 -0.80
CA ARG A 49 -1.23 10.02 -1.86
C ARG A 49 -0.70 11.38 -1.40
N ASP A 50 -1.47 12.09 -0.58
CA ASP A 50 -1.10 13.43 -0.12
C ASP A 50 0.11 13.37 0.82
N ALA A 51 0.16 12.38 1.68
CA ALA A 51 1.29 12.15 2.58
C ALA A 51 2.48 11.46 1.90
N GLY A 52 2.27 10.82 0.75
CA GLY A 52 3.30 10.03 0.09
C GLY A 52 3.67 8.76 0.84
N VAL A 53 2.71 8.17 1.56
CA VAL A 53 2.93 6.99 2.41
C VAL A 53 1.96 5.89 2.02
N LEU A 54 2.48 4.69 1.89
CA LEU A 54 1.70 3.49 1.60
C LEU A 54 1.72 2.58 2.83
N HIS A 55 0.53 2.19 3.28
CA HIS A 55 0.37 1.36 4.47
C HIS A 55 -0.12 -0.03 4.13
N VAL A 56 0.35 -1.01 4.89
CA VAL A 56 -0.14 -2.40 4.88
C VAL A 56 -0.20 -2.90 6.31
N SER A 57 -1.35 -3.45 6.72
CA SER A 57 -1.46 -4.15 8.01
C SER A 57 -0.96 -5.59 7.83
N MET A 58 0.03 -5.97 8.63
CA MET A 58 0.68 -7.27 8.57
C MET A 58 0.66 -7.93 9.94
N THR A 59 1.08 -9.19 10.02
CA THR A 59 1.27 -9.87 11.30
C THR A 59 2.75 -10.13 11.56
N GLU A 60 3.15 -10.04 12.82
CA GLU A 60 4.46 -10.49 13.27
C GLU A 60 4.60 -11.99 12.98
N GLY A 61 5.82 -12.45 12.73
CA GLY A 61 6.09 -13.85 12.41
C GLY A 61 5.94 -14.24 10.95
N ARG A 62 5.50 -13.32 10.09
CA ARG A 62 5.50 -13.55 8.64
C ARG A 62 6.88 -13.27 8.05
N ALA A 63 7.20 -13.96 6.95
CA ALA A 63 8.48 -13.80 6.26
C ALA A 63 8.72 -12.35 5.82
N LYS A 64 7.70 -11.69 5.27
CA LYS A 64 7.81 -10.29 4.86
C LYS A 64 8.12 -9.34 6.02
N THR A 65 7.56 -9.58 7.18
CA THR A 65 7.84 -8.77 8.37
C THR A 65 9.28 -8.93 8.82
N ALA A 66 9.77 -10.17 8.89
CA ALA A 66 11.16 -10.46 9.24
C ALA A 66 12.13 -9.86 8.22
N ASN A 67 11.81 -9.95 6.92
CA ASN A 67 12.61 -9.35 5.86
C ASN A 67 12.73 -7.85 6.02
N LEU A 68 11.61 -7.16 6.31
CA LEU A 68 11.59 -5.70 6.46
C LEU A 68 12.31 -5.22 7.72
N ARG A 69 12.34 -6.02 8.78
CA ARG A 69 13.12 -5.70 9.97
C ARG A 69 14.63 -5.71 9.69
N ARG A 70 15.06 -6.59 8.79
CA ARG A 70 16.47 -6.70 8.40
C ARG A 70 16.84 -5.70 7.31
N ASP A 71 15.96 -5.51 6.32
CA ASP A 71 16.16 -4.62 5.18
C ASP A 71 14.86 -3.86 4.89
N PRO A 72 14.82 -2.55 5.16
CA PRO A 72 13.58 -1.78 5.06
C PRO A 72 13.17 -1.41 3.64
N ARG A 73 13.95 -1.79 2.63
CA ARG A 73 13.59 -1.52 1.23
C ARG A 73 12.45 -2.42 0.80
N ALA A 74 11.48 -1.84 0.12
CA ALA A 74 10.33 -2.58 -0.40
C ALA A 74 9.83 -1.96 -1.70
N ALA A 75 9.11 -2.77 -2.46
CA ALA A 75 8.36 -2.35 -3.62
C ALA A 75 6.97 -2.97 -3.58
N LEU A 76 5.98 -2.21 -4.02
CA LEU A 76 4.61 -2.70 -4.14
C LEU A 76 4.10 -2.47 -5.54
N GLU A 77 3.65 -3.55 -6.18
CA GLU A 77 3.05 -3.52 -7.51
C GLU A 77 1.55 -3.73 -7.43
N VAL A 78 0.81 -2.97 -8.23
CA VAL A 78 -0.62 -3.14 -8.45
C VAL A 78 -0.91 -3.24 -9.94
N THR A 79 -1.93 -4.02 -10.28
CA THR A 79 -2.39 -4.19 -11.66
C THR A 79 -3.85 -3.81 -11.72
N SER A 80 -4.27 -3.12 -12.78
CA SER A 80 -5.66 -2.77 -13.01
C SER A 80 -6.53 -4.02 -13.20
N ALA A 81 -7.84 -3.87 -12.96
CA ALA A 81 -8.78 -4.99 -13.08
C ALA A 81 -8.79 -5.62 -14.46
N ASP A 82 -8.58 -4.83 -15.53
CA ASP A 82 -8.49 -5.31 -16.91
C ASP A 82 -7.12 -5.91 -17.28
N GLY A 83 -6.12 -5.76 -16.42
CA GLY A 83 -4.76 -6.28 -16.63
C GLY A 83 -3.87 -5.42 -17.54
N TRP A 84 -4.38 -4.30 -18.08
CA TRP A 84 -3.66 -3.51 -19.07
C TRP A 84 -2.86 -2.34 -18.50
N SER A 85 -3.03 -2.06 -17.24
CA SER A 85 -2.29 -1.00 -16.55
C SER A 85 -1.66 -1.55 -15.28
N TRP A 86 -0.50 -1.06 -14.96
CA TRP A 86 0.19 -1.43 -13.72
C TRP A 86 0.95 -0.24 -13.16
N ALA A 87 1.21 -0.28 -11.87
CA ALA A 87 2.02 0.71 -11.18
C ALA A 87 2.84 0.05 -10.08
N THR A 88 4.02 0.59 -9.85
CA THR A 88 4.90 0.15 -8.76
C THR A 88 5.34 1.35 -7.95
N ALA A 89 5.25 1.21 -6.63
CA ALA A 89 5.82 2.14 -5.68
C ALA A 89 7.03 1.50 -5.01
N GLU A 90 8.12 2.23 -4.91
CA GLU A 90 9.32 1.82 -4.18
C GLU A 90 9.58 2.78 -3.04
N GLY A 91 10.09 2.27 -1.94
CA GLY A 91 10.40 3.12 -0.81
C GLY A 91 11.05 2.41 0.35
N THR A 92 11.13 3.14 1.44
CA THR A 92 11.71 2.70 2.71
C THR A 92 10.61 2.54 3.75
N VAL A 93 10.62 1.41 4.42
CA VAL A 93 9.57 0.98 5.34
C VAL A 93 9.94 1.27 6.80
N THR A 94 8.95 1.73 7.55
CA THR A 94 8.95 1.74 9.01
C THR A 94 7.87 0.77 9.49
N LEU A 95 8.19 -0.02 10.52
CA LEU A 95 7.25 -0.96 11.15
C LEU A 95 6.85 -0.43 12.52
N THR A 96 5.54 -0.38 12.77
CA THR A 96 4.97 0.02 14.06
C THR A 96 4.25 -1.17 14.67
N GLY A 97 4.65 -1.58 15.85
CA GLY A 97 4.13 -2.75 16.55
C GLY A 97 5.04 -4.00 16.42
N PRO A 98 4.56 -5.15 16.89
CA PRO A 98 3.25 -5.36 17.53
C PRO A 98 3.17 -4.69 18.90
N GLY A 99 1.97 -4.18 19.23
CA GLY A 99 1.69 -3.64 20.55
C GLY A 99 1.20 -4.72 21.52
N THR A 100 1.43 -4.51 22.80
CA THR A 100 0.93 -5.41 23.88
C THR A 100 -0.24 -4.81 24.64
N ASP A 101 -0.43 -3.49 24.52
CA ASP A 101 -1.49 -2.74 25.17
C ASP A 101 -2.53 -2.31 24.13
N PRO A 102 -3.82 -2.72 24.27
CA PRO A 102 -4.86 -2.29 23.34
C PRO A 102 -5.02 -0.77 23.24
N ASP A 103 -4.66 -0.04 24.28
CA ASP A 103 -4.73 1.42 24.34
C ASP A 103 -3.36 2.09 24.09
N GLY A 104 -2.38 1.33 23.66
CA GLY A 104 -1.04 1.81 23.38
C GLY A 104 -0.88 2.48 22.02
N PRO A 105 0.25 3.18 21.81
CA PRO A 105 0.49 3.96 20.59
C PRO A 105 0.58 3.09 19.33
N GLU A 106 1.03 1.85 19.43
CA GLU A 106 1.15 0.95 18.28
C GLU A 106 -0.24 0.56 17.76
N VAL A 107 -1.19 0.31 18.67
CA VAL A 107 -2.58 0.01 18.31
C VAL A 107 -3.31 1.27 17.85
N ASP A 108 -3.01 2.42 18.45
CA ASP A 108 -3.54 3.71 17.99
C ASP A 108 -3.20 3.95 16.50
N ALA A 109 -1.98 3.64 16.09
CA ALA A 109 -1.57 3.76 14.69
C ALA A 109 -2.41 2.86 13.77
N LEU A 110 -2.72 1.64 14.19
CA LEU A 110 -3.60 0.72 13.46
C LEU A 110 -5.04 1.22 13.39
N VAL A 111 -5.54 1.83 14.44
CA VAL A 111 -6.87 2.46 14.48
C VAL A 111 -6.96 3.61 13.46
N GLU A 112 -5.98 4.49 13.45
CA GLU A 112 -5.94 5.61 12.50
C GLU A 112 -5.84 5.13 11.06
N TYR A 113 -5.01 4.12 10.81
CA TYR A 113 -4.90 3.48 9.50
C TYR A 113 -6.26 2.90 9.05
N TYR A 114 -6.92 2.13 9.91
CA TYR A 114 -8.22 1.54 9.59
C TYR A 114 -9.26 2.63 9.27
N ARG A 115 -9.31 3.66 10.12
CA ARG A 115 -10.26 4.78 9.95
C ARG A 115 -10.05 5.48 8.60
N ALA A 116 -8.80 5.72 8.21
CA ALA A 116 -8.47 6.34 6.94
C ALA A 116 -8.79 5.44 5.74
N ALA A 117 -8.55 4.14 5.85
CA ALA A 117 -8.72 3.19 4.76
C ALA A 117 -10.16 2.68 4.60
N ALA A 118 -10.89 2.51 5.70
CA ALA A 118 -12.19 1.82 5.73
C ALA A 118 -13.29 2.56 6.50
N GLY A 119 -12.98 3.70 7.13
CA GLY A 119 -13.94 4.48 7.93
C GLY A 119 -14.07 3.96 9.35
N GLU A 120 -15.20 4.28 10.00
CA GLU A 120 -15.43 3.90 11.38
C GLU A 120 -15.70 2.41 11.52
N HIS A 121 -15.05 1.81 12.52
CA HIS A 121 -15.29 0.42 12.90
C HIS A 121 -16.49 0.36 13.85
N PRO A 122 -17.39 -0.66 13.73
CA PRO A 122 -18.56 -0.77 14.59
C PRO A 122 -18.22 -1.07 16.06
N ASP A 123 -17.04 -1.60 16.36
CA ASP A 123 -16.59 -1.92 17.70
C ASP A 123 -15.08 -1.73 17.83
N TRP A 124 -14.66 -0.53 18.21
CA TRP A 124 -13.23 -0.22 18.36
C TRP A 124 -12.56 -1.02 19.49
N ALA A 125 -13.27 -1.34 20.55
CA ALA A 125 -12.70 -2.13 21.66
C ALA A 125 -12.34 -3.54 21.19
N GLU A 126 -13.22 -4.18 20.41
CA GLU A 126 -12.93 -5.48 19.79
C GLU A 126 -11.79 -5.40 18.79
N TYR A 127 -11.79 -4.38 17.92
CA TYR A 127 -10.71 -4.17 16.95
C TYR A 127 -9.35 -4.08 17.65
N ARG A 128 -9.25 -3.26 18.69
CA ARG A 128 -8.01 -3.08 19.47
C ARG A 128 -7.53 -4.38 20.08
N ALA A 129 -8.43 -5.15 20.68
CA ALA A 129 -8.11 -6.44 21.27
C ALA A 129 -7.58 -7.44 20.23
N VAL A 130 -8.21 -7.48 19.05
CA VAL A 130 -7.78 -8.35 17.94
C VAL A 130 -6.40 -7.94 17.41
N MET A 131 -6.12 -6.64 17.32
CA MET A 131 -4.80 -6.16 16.87
C MET A 131 -3.67 -6.64 17.79
N VAL A 132 -3.91 -6.67 19.09
CA VAL A 132 -2.95 -7.20 20.06
C VAL A 132 -2.85 -8.72 19.94
N ALA A 133 -3.99 -9.43 19.93
CA ALA A 133 -4.03 -10.89 19.87
C ALA A 133 -3.38 -11.45 18.59
N ASP A 134 -3.62 -10.81 17.46
CA ASP A 134 -3.04 -11.19 16.16
C ASP A 134 -1.61 -10.71 15.97
N ARG A 135 -1.08 -9.94 16.91
CA ARG A 135 0.25 -9.33 16.83
C ARG A 135 0.42 -8.54 15.51
N ARG A 136 -0.53 -7.64 15.25
CA ARG A 136 -0.53 -6.83 14.04
C ARG A 136 0.56 -5.77 14.07
N VAL A 137 1.17 -5.59 12.91
CA VAL A 137 2.21 -4.61 12.63
C VAL A 137 1.73 -3.71 11.51
N LEU A 138 1.80 -2.41 11.69
CA LEU A 138 1.56 -1.47 10.62
C LEU A 138 2.85 -1.22 9.85
N MET A 139 2.87 -1.64 8.60
CA MET A 139 3.92 -1.27 7.65
C MET A 139 3.58 0.10 7.06
N SER A 140 4.52 1.02 7.12
CA SER A 140 4.40 2.33 6.51
C SER A 140 5.61 2.57 5.60
N MET A 141 5.36 2.59 4.30
CA MET A 141 6.42 2.83 3.30
C MET A 141 6.36 4.28 2.85
N ARG A 142 7.44 5.01 3.09
CA ARG A 142 7.64 6.32 2.47
C ARG A 142 7.94 6.09 0.99
N VAL A 143 7.02 6.54 0.14
CA VAL A 143 7.12 6.34 -1.31
C VAL A 143 8.16 7.30 -1.88
N GLU A 144 9.21 6.75 -2.44
CA GLU A 144 10.33 7.51 -3.01
C GLU A 144 10.27 7.57 -4.52
N LYS A 145 9.68 6.53 -5.15
CA LYS A 145 9.55 6.44 -6.59
C LYS A 145 8.26 5.72 -6.96
N VAL A 146 7.58 6.26 -7.95
CA VAL A 146 6.40 5.62 -8.57
C VAL A 146 6.61 5.57 -10.08
N TYR A 147 6.35 4.42 -10.67
CA TYR A 147 6.38 4.24 -12.12
C TYR A 147 5.32 3.23 -12.53
N GLY A 148 4.97 3.24 -13.79
CA GLY A 148 3.97 2.34 -14.32
C GLY A 148 3.69 2.65 -15.78
N ALA A 149 2.76 1.87 -16.35
CA ALA A 149 2.38 2.03 -17.74
C ALA A 149 0.95 1.55 -17.98
N ARG A 150 0.33 2.11 -19.00
CA ARG A 150 -0.86 1.59 -19.60
C ARG A 150 -0.49 0.99 -20.97
N LEU A 151 -0.80 -0.29 -21.17
CA LEU A 151 -0.39 -1.05 -22.34
C LEU A 151 -1.41 -0.97 -23.48
N ARG A 152 -2.66 -0.61 -23.17
CA ARG A 152 -3.74 -0.40 -24.14
C ARG A 152 -4.72 0.66 -23.68
#